data_2c81571bdcf03fa4dac9240d64bf8f71
#
_entry.id   2c81571bdcf03fa4dac9240d64bf8f71
#
_cell.length_a   1.000
_cell.length_b   1.000
_cell.length_c   1.000
_cell.angle_alpha   90.00
_cell.angle_beta   90.00
_cell.angle_gamma   90.00
#
_symmetry.space_group_name_H-M   'P 1'
#
loop_
_entity.id
_entity.type
_entity.pdbx_description
1 polymer ?
#
loop_
_entity_poly.entity_id
_entity_poly.type
_entity_poly.pdbx_seq_one_letter_code
_entity_poly.pdbx_strand_id
1 'polypeptide(L)'
;MTPCDFAQYVRQVREKLQQLTEELVEEKEINYGRQLKVRKGPDTVNLALYNGKKGLKQVWSGKVSPLQDQCRNALGEGDTASSGAISPALEPGGVTLLAGKPGFDGLWCGSDESGKGDYFGPLAVAAVCLDLAAARQYAAWGICDSKALTDGKIRLLAEKIRQTARAHTVLVLKPRFYNQRYAQLKARKQNLNHLLASGHIHALGRVIQQVPECHFALVDQFTRHNAIA
;
A
#
# COMPACT_ATOMS: atom_id res chain seq x y z
N MET A 1 6.27 -2.09 27.10
CA MET A 1 5.80 -3.38 27.65
C MET A 1 7.01 -4.18 28.09
N THR A 2 7.00 -4.72 29.29
CA THR A 2 8.11 -5.56 29.79
C THR A 2 8.12 -6.91 29.03
N PRO A 3 9.24 -7.67 29.06
CA PRO A 3 9.28 -9.01 28.48
C PRO A 3 8.23 -9.96 29.09
N CYS A 4 7.92 -9.80 30.39
CA CYS A 4 6.92 -10.59 31.08
C CYS A 4 5.51 -10.30 30.58
N ASP A 5 5.17 -9.02 30.37
CA ASP A 5 3.87 -8.59 29.83
C ASP A 5 3.69 -9.09 28.40
N PHE A 6 4.76 -9.11 27.60
CA PHE A 6 4.71 -9.60 26.23
C PHE A 6 4.46 -11.12 26.17
N ALA A 7 5.10 -11.90 27.01
CA ALA A 7 4.86 -13.35 27.08
C ALA A 7 3.42 -13.66 27.49
N GLN A 8 2.87 -12.91 28.46
CA GLN A 8 1.47 -13.05 28.87
C GLN A 8 0.51 -12.69 27.74
N TYR A 9 0.81 -11.63 27.00
CA TYR A 9 0.02 -11.22 25.84
C TYR A 9 0.02 -12.29 24.74
N VAL A 10 1.20 -12.86 24.40
CA VAL A 10 1.30 -13.95 23.42
C VAL A 10 0.47 -15.16 23.85
N ARG A 11 0.51 -15.51 25.13
CA ARG A 11 -0.32 -16.60 25.69
C ARG A 11 -1.80 -16.35 25.51
N GLN A 12 -2.29 -15.16 25.85
CA GLN A 12 -3.70 -14.78 25.68
C GLN A 12 -4.14 -14.82 24.22
N VAL A 13 -3.30 -14.34 23.31
CA VAL A 13 -3.57 -14.41 21.86
C VAL A 13 -3.64 -15.86 21.41
N ARG A 14 -2.69 -16.72 21.84
CA ARG A 14 -2.68 -18.14 21.50
C ARG A 14 -3.91 -18.86 22.01
N GLU A 15 -4.34 -18.61 23.24
CA GLU A 15 -5.55 -19.23 23.84
C GLU A 15 -6.82 -18.88 23.04
N LYS A 16 -6.95 -17.61 22.64
CA LYS A 16 -8.07 -17.18 21.78
C LYS A 16 -8.07 -17.86 20.40
N LEU A 17 -6.89 -17.99 19.79
CA LEU A 17 -6.76 -18.65 18.50
C LEU A 17 -6.96 -20.17 18.59
N GLN A 18 -6.60 -20.79 19.72
CA GLN A 18 -6.80 -22.21 19.97
C GLN A 18 -8.28 -22.59 20.02
N GLN A 19 -9.15 -21.66 20.40
CA GLN A 19 -10.63 -21.90 20.40
C GLN A 19 -11.25 -22.01 19.00
N LEU A 20 -10.51 -21.60 17.96
CA LEU A 20 -11.00 -21.60 16.57
C LEU A 20 -10.67 -22.88 15.80
N THR A 21 -9.81 -23.74 16.36
CA THR A 21 -9.31 -24.92 15.68
C THR A 21 -9.10 -26.08 16.69
N GLU A 22 -9.33 -27.31 16.21
CA GLU A 22 -9.02 -28.51 16.96
C GLU A 22 -7.53 -28.87 16.89
N GLU A 23 -6.80 -28.34 15.90
CA GLU A 23 -5.38 -28.53 15.75
C GLU A 23 -4.60 -27.62 16.71
N LEU A 24 -3.42 -28.07 17.17
CA LEU A 24 -2.60 -27.28 18.08
C LEU A 24 -2.06 -26.01 17.36
N VAL A 25 -2.26 -24.86 17.99
CA VAL A 25 -1.63 -23.62 17.55
C VAL A 25 -0.13 -23.67 17.85
N GLU A 26 0.67 -23.77 16.78
CA GLU A 26 2.13 -23.83 16.87
C GLU A 26 2.68 -22.45 17.22
N GLU A 27 3.58 -22.37 18.18
CA GLU A 27 4.32 -21.15 18.53
C GLU A 27 5.79 -21.31 18.18
N LYS A 28 6.37 -20.30 17.52
CA LYS A 28 7.77 -20.25 17.16
C LYS A 28 8.37 -18.90 17.56
N GLU A 29 9.57 -18.94 18.13
CA GLU A 29 10.36 -17.73 18.34
C GLU A 29 10.91 -17.18 17.01
N ILE A 30 10.78 -15.88 16.81
CA ILE A 30 11.31 -15.17 15.66
C ILE A 30 12.11 -13.94 16.12
N ASN A 31 12.92 -13.37 15.25
CA ASN A 31 13.70 -12.18 15.59
C ASN A 31 12.77 -11.05 16.07
N TYR A 32 12.97 -10.64 17.32
CA TYR A 32 12.21 -9.58 18.02
C TYR A 32 10.73 -9.86 18.25
N GLY A 33 10.29 -11.15 18.25
CA GLY A 33 8.88 -11.48 18.44
C GLY A 33 8.56 -12.96 18.55
N ARG A 34 7.28 -13.28 18.44
CA ARG A 34 6.72 -14.63 18.41
C ARG A 34 5.83 -14.80 17.21
N GLN A 35 5.87 -15.95 16.57
CA GLN A 35 4.97 -16.33 15.47
C GLN A 35 4.05 -17.44 15.94
N LEU A 36 2.75 -17.23 15.75
CA LEU A 36 1.71 -18.22 15.97
C LEU A 36 1.21 -18.72 14.61
N LYS A 37 1.10 -20.04 14.45
CA LYS A 37 0.59 -20.69 13.26
C LYS A 37 -0.69 -21.46 13.60
N VAL A 38 -1.77 -21.08 12.94
CA VAL A 38 -3.08 -21.68 13.11
C VAL A 38 -3.41 -22.48 11.86
N ARG A 39 -3.86 -23.72 12.04
CA ARG A 39 -4.33 -24.58 10.96
C ARG A 39 -5.77 -25.00 11.22
N LYS A 40 -6.55 -25.10 10.16
CA LYS A 40 -7.92 -25.65 10.18
C LYS A 40 -8.22 -26.29 8.83
N GLY A 41 -8.11 -27.60 8.76
CA GLY A 41 -8.20 -28.33 7.49
C GLY A 41 -7.11 -27.87 6.50
N PRO A 42 -7.46 -27.47 5.26
CA PRO A 42 -6.48 -27.04 4.27
C PRO A 42 -5.92 -25.63 4.52
N ASP A 43 -6.54 -24.85 5.39
CA ASP A 43 -6.16 -23.45 5.63
C ASP A 43 -5.07 -23.33 6.69
N THR A 44 -4.12 -22.47 6.41
CA THR A 44 -3.03 -22.13 7.34
C THR A 44 -2.86 -20.62 7.40
N VAL A 45 -2.81 -20.09 8.63
CA VAL A 45 -2.63 -18.67 8.91
C VAL A 45 -1.45 -18.48 9.85
N ASN A 46 -0.59 -17.50 9.58
CA ASN A 46 0.51 -17.15 10.45
C ASN A 46 0.30 -15.72 11.00
N LEU A 47 0.44 -15.57 12.30
CA LEU A 47 0.42 -14.29 13.00
C LEU A 47 1.78 -14.08 13.68
N ALA A 48 2.50 -13.03 13.27
CA ALA A 48 3.71 -12.59 13.93
C ALA A 48 3.40 -11.43 14.89
N LEU A 49 3.84 -11.58 16.12
CA LEU A 49 3.69 -10.62 17.22
C LEU A 49 5.05 -10.04 17.56
N TYR A 50 5.18 -8.72 17.50
CA TYR A 50 6.43 -8.01 17.81
C TYR A 50 6.23 -7.05 18.98
N ASN A 51 7.23 -6.99 19.87
CA ASN A 51 7.31 -6.00 20.94
C ASN A 51 8.42 -4.99 20.61
N GLY A 52 8.11 -3.97 19.84
CA GLY A 52 9.07 -2.96 19.42
C GLY A 52 9.07 -1.70 20.28
N LYS A 53 10.03 -0.81 20.05
CA LYS A 53 10.13 0.51 20.74
C LYS A 53 8.87 1.37 20.60
N LYS A 54 8.07 1.16 19.54
CA LYS A 54 6.81 1.88 19.28
C LYS A 54 5.56 1.14 19.79
N GLY A 55 5.73 0.06 20.56
CA GLY A 55 4.65 -0.76 21.10
C GLY A 55 4.48 -2.12 20.39
N LEU A 56 3.36 -2.77 20.69
CA LEU A 56 2.99 -4.05 20.09
C LEU A 56 2.61 -3.88 18.62
N LYS A 57 3.06 -4.80 17.78
CA LYS A 57 2.69 -4.88 16.38
C LYS A 57 2.30 -6.32 16.04
N GLN A 58 1.17 -6.47 15.35
CA GLN A 58 0.69 -7.72 14.80
C GLN A 58 0.86 -7.72 13.28
N VAL A 59 1.34 -8.81 12.71
CA VAL A 59 1.53 -8.97 11.27
C VAL A 59 0.99 -10.32 10.84
N TRP A 60 -0.05 -10.28 10.02
CA TRP A 60 -0.64 -11.47 9.43
C TRP A 60 0.07 -11.83 8.14
N SER A 61 0.30 -13.14 7.91
CA SER A 61 0.88 -13.65 6.68
C SER A 61 0.25 -14.99 6.29
N GLY A 62 0.16 -15.25 4.99
CA GLY A 62 -0.52 -16.41 4.42
C GLY A 62 -1.54 -16.01 3.36
N LYS A 63 -2.25 -16.97 2.80
CA LYS A 63 -3.40 -16.69 1.90
C LYS A 63 -4.53 -16.08 2.72
N VAL A 64 -5.17 -15.06 2.18
CA VAL A 64 -6.45 -14.58 2.73
C VAL A 64 -7.45 -15.72 2.66
N SER A 65 -7.97 -16.12 3.82
CA SER A 65 -8.88 -17.28 3.95
C SER A 65 -9.93 -16.96 5.02
N PRO A 66 -11.07 -17.67 5.00
CA PRO A 66 -12.09 -17.54 6.05
C PRO A 66 -11.51 -17.77 7.46
N LEU A 67 -10.50 -18.64 7.58
CA LEU A 67 -9.80 -18.84 8.84
C LEU A 67 -9.08 -17.59 9.31
N GLN A 68 -8.45 -16.83 8.41
CA GLN A 68 -7.77 -15.57 8.78
C GLN A 68 -8.77 -14.54 9.32
N ASP A 69 -9.94 -14.43 8.71
CA ASP A 69 -11.00 -13.54 9.16
C ASP A 69 -11.54 -13.98 10.54
N GLN A 70 -11.74 -15.29 10.76
CA GLN A 70 -12.12 -15.83 12.08
C GLN A 70 -11.06 -15.51 13.14
N CYS A 71 -9.76 -15.64 12.82
CA CYS A 71 -8.67 -15.33 13.73
C CYS A 71 -8.65 -13.83 14.08
N ARG A 72 -8.81 -12.94 13.12
CA ARG A 72 -8.88 -11.48 13.35
C ARG A 72 -10.06 -11.11 14.22
N ASN A 73 -11.24 -11.64 13.94
CA ASN A 73 -12.45 -11.41 14.74
C ASN A 73 -12.27 -11.87 16.20
N ALA A 74 -11.68 -13.03 16.43
CA ALA A 74 -11.42 -13.55 17.78
C ALA A 74 -10.43 -12.67 18.59
N LEU A 75 -9.55 -11.96 17.91
CA LEU A 75 -8.61 -11.04 18.56
C LEU A 75 -9.15 -9.62 18.74
N GLY A 76 -10.41 -9.36 18.33
CA GLY A 76 -11.01 -8.03 18.38
C GLY A 76 -10.52 -7.09 17.27
N GLU A 77 -9.85 -7.64 16.24
CA GLU A 77 -9.52 -6.92 15.02
C GLU A 77 -10.66 -6.99 13.99
N GLY A 78 -11.82 -7.42 14.42
CA GLY A 78 -13.01 -7.61 13.61
C GLY A 78 -13.76 -6.33 13.34
N ASP A 79 -13.11 -5.38 12.66
CA ASP A 79 -13.80 -4.29 11.95
C ASP A 79 -12.94 -3.71 10.82
N THR A 80 -12.25 -4.60 10.06
CA THR A 80 -11.80 -4.24 8.72
C THR A 80 -11.87 -5.46 7.79
N ALA A 81 -13.00 -5.54 7.08
CA ALA A 81 -13.26 -6.32 5.86
C ALA A 81 -13.74 -7.77 6.01
N SER A 82 -14.94 -7.95 5.78
CA SER A 82 -15.77 -8.84 4.95
C SER A 82 -16.94 -9.46 5.69
N SER A 83 -18.02 -8.76 5.79
CA SER A 83 -19.36 -9.32 5.72
C SER A 83 -20.22 -8.35 4.93
N GLY A 84 -21.02 -8.89 3.99
CA GLY A 84 -21.90 -8.11 3.12
C GLY A 84 -23.01 -7.39 3.88
N ALA A 85 -22.65 -6.38 4.62
CA ALA A 85 -23.49 -5.29 5.05
C ALA A 85 -22.74 -4.03 4.63
N ILE A 86 -23.38 -3.12 3.96
CA ILE A 86 -22.89 -1.83 3.52
C ILE A 86 -22.46 -1.06 4.77
N SER A 87 -21.25 -1.31 5.27
CA SER A 87 -20.56 -0.37 6.15
C SER A 87 -20.30 0.90 5.34
N PRO A 88 -20.36 2.10 5.92
CA PRO A 88 -20.00 3.32 5.20
C PRO A 88 -18.61 3.08 4.62
N ALA A 89 -18.53 3.08 3.28
CA ALA A 89 -17.33 2.75 2.54
C ALA A 89 -16.18 3.57 3.12
N LEU A 90 -15.12 2.88 3.59
CA LEU A 90 -13.90 3.55 4.04
C LEU A 90 -13.46 4.47 2.90
N GLU A 91 -13.49 5.77 3.12
CA GLU A 91 -13.15 6.74 2.07
C GLU A 91 -11.72 6.48 1.61
N PRO A 92 -11.45 6.45 0.30
CA PRO A 92 -10.10 6.25 -0.22
C PRO A 92 -9.12 7.24 0.42
N GLY A 93 -7.92 6.81 0.76
CA GLY A 93 -6.93 7.62 1.50
C GLY A 93 -6.65 9.00 0.90
N GLY A 94 -6.72 9.13 -0.43
CA GLY A 94 -6.63 10.42 -1.13
C GLY A 94 -7.77 11.36 -0.77
N VAL A 95 -8.99 10.86 -0.67
CA VAL A 95 -10.16 11.63 -0.25
C VAL A 95 -10.00 12.14 1.17
N THR A 96 -9.59 11.26 2.09
CA THR A 96 -9.35 11.63 3.51
C THR A 96 -8.31 12.74 3.65
N LEU A 97 -7.25 12.71 2.82
CA LEU A 97 -6.18 13.72 2.86
C LEU A 97 -6.61 15.08 2.30
N LEU A 98 -7.53 15.10 1.33
CA LEU A 98 -7.98 16.30 0.62
C LEU A 98 -9.30 16.83 1.15
N ALA A 99 -10.08 16.03 1.87
CA ALA A 99 -11.34 16.44 2.46
C ALA A 99 -11.13 17.69 3.35
N GLY A 100 -11.95 18.72 3.13
CA GLY A 100 -11.86 19.99 3.82
C GLY A 100 -10.78 20.95 3.34
N LYS A 101 -10.00 20.60 2.31
CA LYS A 101 -9.09 21.56 1.67
C LYS A 101 -9.90 22.58 0.87
N PRO A 102 -9.61 23.89 1.00
CA PRO A 102 -10.31 24.91 0.22
C PRO A 102 -10.18 24.65 -1.30
N GLY A 103 -11.31 24.68 -2.00
CA GLY A 103 -11.35 24.46 -3.44
C GLY A 103 -11.29 23.00 -3.88
N PHE A 104 -11.26 22.02 -2.96
CA PHE A 104 -11.32 20.62 -3.34
C PHE A 104 -12.76 20.23 -3.75
N ASP A 105 -12.92 19.88 -5.01
CA ASP A 105 -14.19 19.52 -5.65
C ASP A 105 -14.35 18.00 -5.86
N GLY A 106 -13.44 17.21 -5.29
CA GLY A 106 -13.46 15.75 -5.41
C GLY A 106 -12.66 15.20 -6.59
N LEU A 107 -11.88 16.04 -7.27
CA LEU A 107 -11.00 15.65 -8.37
C LEU A 107 -9.53 15.86 -7.98
N TRP A 108 -8.69 14.82 -8.17
CA TRP A 108 -7.26 14.92 -7.89
C TRP A 108 -6.42 13.99 -8.75
N CYS A 109 -5.13 14.29 -8.85
CA CYS A 109 -4.13 13.42 -9.45
C CYS A 109 -3.31 12.73 -8.37
N GLY A 110 -2.83 11.53 -8.67
CA GLY A 110 -1.81 10.83 -7.88
C GLY A 110 -0.67 10.37 -8.77
N SER A 111 0.55 10.29 -8.23
CA SER A 111 1.68 9.70 -8.95
C SER A 111 2.57 8.89 -8.02
N ASP A 112 3.14 7.81 -8.57
CA ASP A 112 4.06 6.91 -7.89
C ASP A 112 5.08 6.33 -8.87
N GLU A 113 6.20 5.79 -8.34
CA GLU A 113 7.26 5.18 -9.14
C GLU A 113 7.39 3.68 -8.88
N SER A 114 7.90 2.96 -9.89
CA SER A 114 8.30 1.55 -9.80
C SER A 114 9.69 1.35 -10.42
N GLY A 115 10.46 0.40 -9.89
CA GLY A 115 11.82 0.12 -10.34
C GLY A 115 12.89 0.98 -9.68
N LYS A 116 12.55 1.76 -8.66
CA LYS A 116 13.52 2.50 -7.86
C LYS A 116 14.34 1.53 -7.00
N GLY A 117 15.65 1.51 -7.25
CA GLY A 117 16.58 0.60 -6.57
C GLY A 117 16.71 -0.77 -7.23
N ASP A 118 15.95 -1.07 -8.26
CA ASP A 118 16.12 -2.29 -9.04
C ASP A 118 17.45 -2.26 -9.80
N TYR A 119 18.17 -3.38 -9.76
CA TYR A 119 19.44 -3.51 -10.49
C TYR A 119 19.22 -3.69 -11.99
N PHE A 120 18.15 -4.36 -12.38
CA PHE A 120 17.74 -4.58 -13.75
C PHE A 120 16.33 -4.05 -13.98
N GLY A 121 16.09 -3.54 -15.17
CA GLY A 121 14.78 -3.06 -15.56
C GLY A 121 14.69 -1.54 -15.68
N PRO A 122 13.57 -1.03 -16.17
CA PRO A 122 13.33 0.40 -16.29
C PRO A 122 12.85 1.01 -14.99
N LEU A 123 13.14 2.29 -14.79
CA LEU A 123 12.39 3.12 -13.84
C LEU A 123 11.11 3.59 -14.53
N ALA A 124 9.96 3.33 -13.93
CA ALA A 124 8.67 3.81 -14.41
C ALA A 124 8.07 4.80 -13.41
N VAL A 125 7.49 5.90 -13.89
CA VAL A 125 6.70 6.84 -13.10
C VAL A 125 5.32 6.93 -13.74
N ALA A 126 4.27 6.67 -12.97
CA ALA A 126 2.90 6.75 -13.42
C ALA A 126 2.16 7.89 -12.71
N ALA A 127 1.21 8.50 -13.41
CA ALA A 127 0.26 9.42 -12.80
C ALA A 127 -1.14 9.12 -13.31
N VAL A 128 -2.14 9.36 -12.46
CA VAL A 128 -3.55 9.12 -12.73
C VAL A 128 -4.39 10.24 -12.15
N CYS A 129 -5.45 10.65 -12.85
CA CYS A 129 -6.46 11.56 -12.35
C CYS A 129 -7.75 10.79 -12.06
N LEU A 130 -8.30 11.00 -10.89
CA LEU A 130 -9.47 10.32 -10.35
C LEU A 130 -10.48 11.33 -9.80
N ASP A 131 -11.76 11.00 -9.94
CA ASP A 131 -12.82 11.59 -9.12
C ASP A 131 -13.23 10.67 -7.98
N LEU A 132 -14.11 11.16 -7.10
CA LEU A 132 -14.60 10.41 -5.94
C LEU A 132 -15.27 9.08 -6.31
N ALA A 133 -16.02 9.05 -7.42
CA ALA A 133 -16.72 7.85 -7.86
C ALA A 133 -15.72 6.78 -8.31
N ALA A 134 -14.74 7.14 -9.13
CA ALA A 134 -13.68 6.26 -9.57
C ALA A 134 -12.84 5.75 -8.38
N ALA A 135 -12.50 6.62 -7.44
CA ALA A 135 -11.71 6.22 -6.27
C ALA A 135 -12.43 5.17 -5.40
N ARG A 136 -13.74 5.36 -5.15
CA ARG A 136 -14.56 4.36 -4.43
C ARG A 136 -14.66 3.05 -5.20
N GLN A 137 -14.82 3.11 -6.52
CA GLN A 137 -14.85 1.93 -7.36
C GLN A 137 -13.51 1.17 -7.33
N TYR A 138 -12.38 1.89 -7.33
CA TYR A 138 -11.05 1.30 -7.26
C TYR A 138 -10.80 0.62 -5.90
N ALA A 139 -11.25 1.23 -4.81
CA ALA A 139 -11.23 0.61 -3.50
C ALA A 139 -12.06 -0.69 -3.48
N ALA A 140 -13.26 -0.70 -4.09
CA ALA A 140 -14.10 -1.88 -4.22
C ALA A 140 -13.45 -2.99 -5.10
N TRP A 141 -12.62 -2.65 -6.08
CA TRP A 141 -11.83 -3.62 -6.85
C TRP A 141 -10.62 -4.16 -6.06
N GLY A 142 -10.36 -3.63 -4.87
CA GLY A 142 -9.24 -4.00 -4.01
C GLY A 142 -7.91 -3.41 -4.49
N ILE A 143 -7.93 -2.22 -5.10
CA ILE A 143 -6.70 -1.47 -5.37
C ILE A 143 -6.13 -0.99 -4.03
N CYS A 144 -4.89 -1.37 -3.77
CA CYS A 144 -4.14 -1.03 -2.57
C CYS A 144 -2.65 -0.95 -2.91
N ASP A 145 -1.77 -0.85 -1.90
CA ASP A 145 -0.31 -0.90 -2.12
C ASP A 145 0.05 -2.13 -2.97
N SER A 146 0.75 -1.90 -4.07
CA SER A 146 1.13 -2.95 -5.03
C SER A 146 1.95 -4.09 -4.42
N LYS A 147 2.68 -3.81 -3.34
CA LYS A 147 3.44 -4.83 -2.59
C LYS A 147 2.56 -5.87 -1.90
N ALA A 148 1.27 -5.56 -1.71
CA ALA A 148 0.28 -6.49 -1.16
C ALA A 148 -0.44 -7.33 -2.25
N LEU A 149 -0.17 -7.07 -3.52
CA LEU A 149 -0.85 -7.68 -4.66
C LEU A 149 0.06 -8.66 -5.40
N THR A 150 -0.54 -9.66 -6.04
CA THR A 150 0.19 -10.54 -6.97
C THR A 150 0.33 -9.86 -8.34
N ASP A 151 1.36 -10.21 -9.12
CA ASP A 151 1.60 -9.68 -10.46
C ASP A 151 0.40 -9.82 -11.40
N GLY A 152 -0.30 -10.97 -11.33
CA GLY A 152 -1.51 -11.20 -12.12
C GLY A 152 -2.62 -10.23 -11.78
N LYS A 153 -2.83 -9.95 -10.48
CA LYS A 153 -3.82 -8.98 -10.02
C LYS A 153 -3.42 -7.55 -10.40
N ILE A 154 -2.13 -7.20 -10.27
CA ILE A 154 -1.60 -5.89 -10.69
C ILE A 154 -1.90 -5.64 -12.17
N ARG A 155 -1.61 -6.59 -13.05
CA ARG A 155 -1.87 -6.46 -14.50
C ARG A 155 -3.35 -6.25 -14.81
N LEU A 156 -4.23 -7.04 -14.17
CA LEU A 156 -5.68 -6.91 -14.33
C LEU A 156 -6.18 -5.52 -13.88
N LEU A 157 -5.74 -5.07 -12.70
CA LEU A 157 -6.14 -3.78 -12.15
C LEU A 157 -5.57 -2.62 -12.96
N ALA A 158 -4.33 -2.71 -13.43
CA ALA A 158 -3.71 -1.71 -14.29
C ALA A 158 -4.49 -1.49 -15.59
N GLU A 159 -5.01 -2.58 -16.19
CA GLU A 159 -5.85 -2.47 -17.38
C GLU A 159 -7.18 -1.78 -17.07
N LYS A 160 -7.83 -2.13 -15.97
CA LYS A 160 -9.06 -1.45 -15.53
C LYS A 160 -8.82 0.03 -15.26
N ILE A 161 -7.70 0.40 -14.60
CA ILE A 161 -7.35 1.81 -14.36
C ILE A 161 -7.21 2.57 -15.67
N ARG A 162 -6.49 2.01 -16.67
CA ARG A 162 -6.32 2.65 -17.98
C ARG A 162 -7.64 2.92 -18.68
N GLN A 163 -8.62 2.04 -18.51
CA GLN A 163 -9.93 2.15 -19.16
C GLN A 163 -10.88 3.12 -18.46
N THR A 164 -10.71 3.37 -17.17
CA THR A 164 -11.70 4.06 -16.34
C THR A 164 -11.20 5.34 -15.67
N ALA A 165 -9.89 5.58 -15.62
CA ALA A 165 -9.35 6.83 -15.11
C ALA A 165 -9.74 8.02 -16.00
N ARG A 166 -9.95 9.19 -15.39
CA ARG A 166 -10.20 10.46 -16.11
C ARG A 166 -9.06 10.80 -17.07
N ALA A 167 -7.84 10.62 -16.61
CA ALA A 167 -6.62 10.67 -17.40
C ALA A 167 -5.53 9.83 -16.72
N HIS A 168 -4.59 9.34 -17.48
CA HIS A 168 -3.43 8.65 -16.95
C HIS A 168 -2.22 8.83 -17.86
N THR A 169 -1.02 8.65 -17.30
CA THR A 169 0.21 8.58 -18.07
C THR A 169 1.22 7.64 -17.40
N VAL A 170 2.10 7.07 -18.20
CA VAL A 170 3.23 6.27 -17.73
C VAL A 170 4.48 6.72 -18.46
N LEU A 171 5.48 7.13 -17.71
CA LEU A 171 6.82 7.46 -18.19
C LEU A 171 7.74 6.28 -17.90
N VAL A 172 8.43 5.77 -18.91
CA VAL A 172 9.35 4.64 -18.77
C VAL A 172 10.76 5.08 -19.13
N LEU A 173 11.63 5.14 -18.13
CA LEU A 173 13.06 5.38 -18.33
C LEU A 173 13.78 4.03 -18.48
N LYS A 174 14.09 3.68 -19.72
CA LYS A 174 14.93 2.50 -20.00
C LYS A 174 16.33 2.68 -19.39
N PRO A 175 17.06 1.61 -19.00
CA PRO A 175 18.34 1.69 -18.30
C PRO A 175 19.37 2.62 -18.97
N ARG A 176 19.46 2.61 -20.30
CA ARG A 176 20.37 3.49 -21.05
C ARG A 176 20.08 4.98 -20.76
N PHE A 177 18.81 5.38 -20.83
CA PHE A 177 18.41 6.78 -20.60
C PHE A 177 18.52 7.15 -19.13
N TYR A 178 18.16 6.23 -18.22
CA TYR A 178 18.36 6.38 -16.79
C TYR A 178 19.82 6.69 -16.47
N ASN A 179 20.74 5.87 -16.93
CA ASN A 179 22.18 6.02 -16.67
C ASN A 179 22.72 7.34 -17.23
N GLN A 180 22.32 7.72 -18.45
CA GLN A 180 22.73 9.00 -19.06
C GLN A 180 22.21 10.20 -18.23
N ARG A 181 20.94 10.19 -17.85
CA ARG A 181 20.36 11.27 -17.03
C ARG A 181 20.98 11.33 -15.65
N TYR A 182 21.18 10.18 -15.03
CA TYR A 182 21.80 10.12 -13.71
C TYR A 182 23.25 10.61 -13.71
N ALA A 183 24.03 10.32 -14.75
CA ALA A 183 25.37 10.86 -14.91
C ALA A 183 25.36 12.41 -15.04
N GLN A 184 24.42 12.96 -15.82
CA GLN A 184 24.24 14.43 -15.95
C GLN A 184 23.87 15.09 -14.61
N LEU A 185 22.99 14.44 -13.80
CA LEU A 185 22.63 14.94 -12.48
C LEU A 185 23.81 14.89 -11.52
N LYS A 186 24.59 13.81 -11.51
CA LYS A 186 25.81 13.72 -10.71
C LYS A 186 26.81 14.83 -11.04
N ALA A 187 27.01 15.15 -12.31
CA ALA A 187 27.87 16.24 -12.74
C ALA A 187 27.41 17.61 -12.18
N ARG A 188 26.12 17.75 -11.92
CA ARG A 188 25.50 18.94 -11.31
C ARG A 188 25.37 18.85 -9.78
N LYS A 189 26.01 17.87 -9.12
CA LYS A 189 25.88 17.58 -7.68
C LYS A 189 24.44 17.29 -7.24
N GLN A 190 23.62 16.77 -8.15
CA GLN A 190 22.25 16.33 -7.90
C GLN A 190 22.21 14.81 -7.71
N ASN A 191 21.11 14.30 -7.15
CA ASN A 191 20.93 12.89 -6.81
C ASN A 191 19.68 12.27 -7.47
N LEU A 192 19.41 11.02 -7.16
CA LEU A 192 18.25 10.29 -7.69
C LEU A 192 16.91 10.96 -7.37
N ASN A 193 16.77 11.63 -6.22
CA ASN A 193 15.52 12.31 -5.87
C ASN A 193 15.17 13.43 -6.86
N HIS A 194 16.17 14.11 -7.44
CA HIS A 194 15.93 15.10 -8.50
C HIS A 194 15.43 14.45 -9.80
N LEU A 195 15.92 13.24 -10.12
CA LEU A 195 15.41 12.47 -11.26
C LEU A 195 13.96 12.07 -11.05
N LEU A 196 13.64 11.57 -9.86
CA LEU A 196 12.28 11.17 -9.49
C LEU A 196 11.33 12.38 -9.51
N ALA A 197 11.72 13.49 -8.87
CA ALA A 197 10.94 14.73 -8.89
C ALA A 197 10.62 15.18 -10.33
N SER A 198 11.64 15.18 -11.21
CA SER A 198 11.44 15.49 -12.63
C SER A 198 10.45 14.51 -13.30
N GLY A 199 10.54 13.21 -12.98
CA GLY A 199 9.61 12.20 -13.46
C GLY A 199 8.17 12.46 -13.03
N HIS A 200 7.94 12.71 -11.75
CA HIS A 200 6.63 13.02 -11.20
C HIS A 200 6.04 14.31 -11.79
N ILE A 201 6.84 15.38 -11.87
CA ILE A 201 6.41 16.65 -12.49
C ILE A 201 5.97 16.43 -13.95
N HIS A 202 6.75 15.67 -14.73
CA HIS A 202 6.38 15.38 -16.12
C HIS A 202 5.13 14.51 -16.22
N ALA A 203 4.99 13.49 -15.37
CA ALA A 203 3.84 12.61 -15.37
C ALA A 203 2.56 13.37 -14.97
N LEU A 204 2.59 14.13 -13.89
CA LEU A 204 1.48 14.96 -13.43
C LEU A 204 1.14 16.04 -14.46
N GLY A 205 2.14 16.74 -15.02
CA GLY A 205 1.91 17.76 -16.04
C GLY A 205 1.17 17.24 -17.26
N ARG A 206 1.49 16.01 -17.72
CA ARG A 206 0.75 15.37 -18.82
C ARG A 206 -0.70 15.03 -18.46
N VAL A 207 -0.96 14.63 -17.22
CA VAL A 207 -2.31 14.33 -16.76
C VAL A 207 -3.11 15.62 -16.60
N ILE A 208 -2.54 16.66 -16.00
CA ILE A 208 -3.19 17.96 -15.82
C ILE A 208 -3.52 18.63 -17.17
N GLN A 209 -2.66 18.46 -18.18
CA GLN A 209 -2.97 18.95 -19.54
C GLN A 209 -4.20 18.29 -20.15
N GLN A 210 -4.53 17.05 -19.77
CA GLN A 210 -5.74 16.34 -20.23
C GLN A 210 -6.97 16.68 -19.40
N VAL A 211 -6.77 17.10 -18.13
CA VAL A 211 -7.83 17.44 -17.16
C VAL A 211 -7.47 18.76 -16.48
N PRO A 212 -7.58 19.90 -17.17
CA PRO A 212 -7.16 21.22 -16.67
C PRO A 212 -7.90 21.67 -15.40
N GLU A 213 -9.11 21.15 -15.19
CA GLU A 213 -9.92 21.41 -14.00
C GLU A 213 -9.40 20.71 -12.73
N CYS A 214 -8.41 19.81 -12.85
CA CYS A 214 -7.80 19.15 -11.70
C CYS A 214 -6.73 20.05 -11.04
N HIS A 215 -7.01 20.54 -9.85
CA HIS A 215 -6.14 21.48 -9.11
C HIS A 215 -5.37 20.83 -7.96
N PHE A 216 -5.60 19.55 -7.69
CA PHE A 216 -4.98 18.85 -6.57
C PHE A 216 -4.14 17.66 -7.05
N ALA A 217 -2.95 17.52 -6.46
CA ALA A 217 -2.10 16.36 -6.69
C ALA A 217 -1.56 15.79 -5.37
N LEU A 218 -1.49 14.46 -5.29
CA LEU A 218 -0.88 13.73 -4.18
C LEU A 218 0.33 12.95 -4.70
N VAL A 219 1.46 13.14 -4.03
CA VAL A 219 2.72 12.44 -4.31
C VAL A 219 3.34 12.04 -2.99
N ASP A 220 3.91 10.84 -2.91
CA ASP A 220 4.67 10.43 -1.74
C ASP A 220 5.87 11.33 -1.49
N GLN A 221 6.12 11.66 -0.23
CA GLN A 221 7.27 12.45 0.16
C GLN A 221 8.53 11.58 0.18
N PHE A 222 9.34 11.65 -0.86
CA PHE A 222 10.61 10.93 -0.98
C PHE A 222 11.85 11.79 -0.67
N THR A 223 11.67 13.06 -0.34
CA THR A 223 12.74 13.99 0.05
C THR A 223 12.26 14.90 1.18
N ARG A 224 13.22 15.42 1.98
CA ARG A 224 12.93 16.39 3.06
C ARG A 224 12.63 17.80 2.53
N HIS A 225 12.95 18.08 1.29
CA HIS A 225 12.68 19.37 0.63
C HIS A 225 11.50 19.22 -0.33
N ASN A 226 10.64 20.23 -0.41
CA ASN A 226 9.55 20.28 -1.38
C ASN A 226 10.12 20.38 -2.81
N ALA A 227 10.39 19.24 -3.42
CA ALA A 227 10.98 19.18 -4.77
C ALA A 227 9.94 19.24 -5.90
N ILE A 228 8.65 19.23 -5.55
CA ILE A 228 7.49 19.16 -6.48
C ILE A 228 6.48 20.28 -6.15
N ALA A 229 6.84 21.30 -5.42
CA ALA A 229 5.98 22.44 -5.14
C ALA A 229 5.97 23.45 -6.29
#